data_460c0a3f78757320ed44d8b142eecc68
#
_entry.id   460c0a3f78757320ed44d8b142eecc68
#
_cell.length_a   1.000
_cell.length_b   1.000
_cell.length_c   1.000
_cell.angle_alpha   90.00
_cell.angle_beta   90.00
_cell.angle_gamma   90.00
#
_symmetry.space_group_name_H-M   'P 1'
#
loop_
_entity.id
_entity.type
_entity.pdbx_description
1 polymer ?
#
loop_
_entity_poly.entity_id
_entity_poly.type
_entity_poly.pdbx_seq_one_letter_code
_entity_poly.pdbx_strand_id
1 'polypeptide(L)'
;ERAPADGEKRFEIYVREKAILNLQHERAYSALNLAVTPEEQAPAATENEATDAKKKKPAKDKRKGSADEVALARQWMCQNFFDVRTFGAVMTTFVKSALNCGQVRGPVQLGFARSIDPIVPQEVTITRVAITTEKDAENKNTEIGRKYIIPYALYRVDGYVSANLARKVTGFSEDDLQYLWKAIINMFEYDHSAARGNMAVRELNVFKHDSELGNAPAYKLFDTIHVQKKDGVIAPRNYTDYDITVDESKIPEHVTCTRMI
;
A
#
# COMPACT_ATOMS: atom_id res chain seq x y z
N GLU A 1 12.99 13.08 -13.74
CA GLU A 1 11.53 13.27 -13.63
C GLU A 1 11.17 14.67 -14.14
N ARG A 2 10.30 14.74 -15.13
CA ARG A 2 9.79 16.02 -15.65
C ARG A 2 8.81 16.61 -14.63
N ALA A 3 8.95 17.89 -14.29
CA ALA A 3 7.93 18.57 -13.50
C ALA A 3 6.59 18.53 -14.26
N PRO A 4 5.48 18.08 -13.65
CA PRO A 4 4.19 18.03 -14.30
C PRO A 4 3.68 19.44 -14.63
N ALA A 5 2.91 19.56 -15.69
CA ALA A 5 2.19 20.79 -16.01
C ALA A 5 1.09 21.05 -14.97
N ASP A 6 0.66 22.33 -14.86
CA ASP A 6 -0.45 22.68 -13.97
C ASP A 6 -1.71 21.87 -14.28
N GLY A 7 -2.26 21.20 -13.27
CA GLY A 7 -3.42 20.32 -13.39
C GLY A 7 -3.13 18.88 -13.80
N GLU A 8 -1.88 18.53 -14.13
CA GLU A 8 -1.47 17.15 -14.41
C GLU A 8 -1.37 16.33 -13.14
N LYS A 9 -1.89 15.09 -13.15
CA LYS A 9 -1.75 14.16 -12.02
C LYS A 9 -0.29 13.74 -11.85
N ARG A 10 0.15 13.71 -10.59
CA ARG A 10 1.46 13.17 -10.22
C ARG A 10 1.35 11.72 -9.77
N PHE A 11 2.47 11.01 -9.81
CA PHE A 11 2.59 9.62 -9.37
C PHE A 11 3.57 9.47 -8.21
N GLU A 12 3.60 10.48 -7.32
CA GLU A 12 4.36 10.39 -6.08
C GLU A 12 3.74 9.34 -5.15
N ILE A 13 4.53 8.82 -4.23
CA ILE A 13 4.09 7.86 -3.21
C ILE A 13 4.14 8.55 -1.85
N TYR A 14 2.99 8.60 -1.17
CA TYR A 14 2.82 9.20 0.14
C TYR A 14 3.42 8.35 1.25
N VAL A 15 3.09 7.05 1.27
CA VAL A 15 3.58 6.10 2.28
C VAL A 15 4.81 5.37 1.74
N ARG A 16 5.99 5.79 2.17
CA ARG A 16 7.28 5.18 1.80
C ARG A 16 8.20 5.09 3.01
N GLU A 17 9.18 4.23 2.93
CA GLU A 17 10.13 4.01 4.04
C GLU A 17 10.76 5.33 4.49
N LYS A 18 10.76 5.57 5.81
CA LYS A 18 11.30 6.77 6.46
C LYS A 18 10.65 8.10 6.03
N ALA A 19 9.52 8.09 5.33
CA ALA A 19 8.82 9.32 4.99
C ALA A 19 8.20 9.96 6.24
N ILE A 20 8.32 11.29 6.33
CA ILE A 20 7.63 12.10 7.33
C ILE A 20 6.32 12.57 6.69
N LEU A 21 5.21 11.92 7.04
CA LEU A 21 3.92 12.14 6.38
C LEU A 21 3.40 13.56 6.53
N ASN A 22 3.60 14.19 7.70
CA ASN A 22 3.14 15.57 7.95
C ASN A 22 3.80 16.59 7.02
N LEU A 23 5.05 16.37 6.57
CA LEU A 23 5.69 17.27 5.60
C LEU A 23 4.96 17.25 4.24
N GLN A 24 4.31 16.16 3.89
CA GLN A 24 3.50 16.08 2.66
C GLN A 24 2.20 16.89 2.82
N HIS A 25 1.62 16.91 4.02
CA HIS A 25 0.47 17.79 4.32
C HIS A 25 0.85 19.26 4.23
N GLU A 26 2.02 19.65 4.76
CA GLU A 26 2.53 21.02 4.66
C GLU A 26 2.75 21.45 3.21
N ARG A 27 3.18 20.54 2.33
CA ARG A 27 3.26 20.80 0.88
C ARG A 27 1.90 21.13 0.30
N ALA A 28 0.86 20.39 0.68
CA ALA A 28 -0.51 20.64 0.24
C ALA A 28 -1.00 22.03 0.72
N TYR A 29 -0.77 22.36 1.99
CA TYR A 29 -1.17 23.66 2.54
C TYR A 29 -0.45 24.81 1.86
N SER A 30 0.85 24.70 1.63
CA SER A 30 1.65 25.70 0.94
C SER A 30 1.21 25.91 -0.51
N ALA A 31 0.97 24.82 -1.24
CA ALA A 31 0.53 24.88 -2.63
C ALA A 31 -0.86 25.51 -2.79
N LEU A 32 -1.72 25.37 -1.78
CA LEU A 32 -3.08 25.90 -1.76
C LEU A 32 -3.17 27.28 -1.09
N ASN A 33 -2.03 27.86 -0.66
CA ASN A 33 -1.99 29.12 0.11
C ASN A 33 -2.89 29.09 1.37
N LEU A 34 -3.07 27.92 1.98
CA LEU A 34 -3.78 27.79 3.24
C LEU A 34 -2.86 28.29 4.34
N ALA A 35 -3.24 29.40 5.00
CA ALA A 35 -2.38 30.07 5.99
C ALA A 35 -2.10 29.13 7.19
N VAL A 36 -0.87 28.69 7.29
CA VAL A 36 -0.29 28.05 8.48
C VAL A 36 0.17 29.17 9.39
N THR A 37 -0.24 29.20 10.66
CA THR A 37 0.23 30.21 11.60
C THR A 37 1.73 30.08 11.84
N PRO A 38 2.50 31.18 11.94
CA PRO A 38 3.97 31.16 12.05
C PRO A 38 4.55 30.36 13.23
N GLU A 39 3.77 30.06 14.25
CA GLU A 39 4.20 29.28 15.43
C GLU A 39 4.40 27.78 15.14
N GLU A 40 3.99 27.28 13.97
CA GLU A 40 4.17 25.86 13.59
C GLU A 40 5.47 25.59 12.84
N GLN A 41 6.25 26.63 12.50
CA GLN A 41 7.51 26.51 11.75
C GLN A 41 8.76 26.45 12.64
N ALA A 42 8.63 26.42 13.97
CA ALA A 42 9.79 26.27 14.84
C ALA A 42 10.39 24.87 14.70
N PRO A 43 11.68 24.74 14.35
CA PRO A 43 12.35 23.45 14.31
C PRO A 43 12.30 22.81 15.69
N ALA A 44 12.15 21.48 15.72
CA ALA A 44 12.22 20.69 16.94
C ALA A 44 13.54 20.99 17.65
N ALA A 45 13.49 21.79 18.71
CA ALA A 45 14.64 22.07 19.54
C ALA A 45 15.07 20.78 20.21
N THR A 46 16.32 20.41 20.02
CA THR A 46 17.07 19.41 20.75
C THR A 46 16.81 19.56 22.26
N GLU A 47 16.38 18.49 22.87
CA GLU A 47 16.32 18.35 24.34
C GLU A 47 17.74 18.46 24.90
N ASN A 48 18.01 19.51 25.64
CA ASN A 48 18.89 19.49 26.81
C ASN A 48 18.72 20.78 27.60
N GLU A 49 18.44 20.57 28.86
CA GLU A 49 18.61 21.37 30.08
C GLU A 49 17.35 21.69 30.86
N ALA A 50 17.34 21.05 32.02
CA ALA A 50 16.40 21.26 33.10
C ALA A 50 16.61 22.61 33.77
N THR A 51 15.52 23.37 33.93
CA THR A 51 15.35 24.20 35.15
C THR A 51 13.88 24.56 35.37
N ASP A 52 13.47 24.41 36.62
CA ASP A 52 12.16 24.75 37.18
C ASP A 52 11.73 26.18 36.90
N ALA A 53 10.61 26.35 36.18
CA ALA A 53 9.77 27.54 36.30
C ALA A 53 8.36 27.24 35.82
N LYS A 54 7.37 27.39 36.71
CA LYS A 54 5.94 27.34 36.41
C LYS A 54 5.60 28.23 35.24
N LYS A 55 5.56 27.69 34.01
CA LYS A 55 5.07 28.41 32.82
C LYS A 55 3.58 28.12 32.66
N LYS A 56 2.77 29.17 32.71
CA LYS A 56 1.39 29.19 32.21
C LYS A 56 1.40 28.64 30.81
N LYS A 57 0.62 27.58 30.58
CA LYS A 57 0.38 27.02 29.25
C LYS A 57 -0.20 28.12 28.37
N PRO A 58 0.42 28.47 27.22
CA PRO A 58 -0.21 29.38 26.25
C PRO A 58 -1.53 28.74 25.77
N ALA A 59 -2.58 29.53 25.69
CA ALA A 59 -3.82 29.13 25.10
C ALA A 59 -3.56 28.71 23.66
N LYS A 60 -3.75 27.44 23.34
CA LYS A 60 -3.64 26.91 21.98
C LYS A 60 -4.81 27.45 21.19
N ASP A 61 -4.59 28.48 20.42
CA ASP A 61 -5.49 28.91 19.38
C ASP A 61 -5.46 27.85 18.27
N LYS A 62 -6.35 26.84 18.43
CA LYS A 62 -6.50 25.76 17.46
C LYS A 62 -7.33 26.31 16.31
N ARG A 63 -6.69 26.87 15.29
CA ARG A 63 -7.38 27.14 14.03
C ARG A 63 -7.98 25.83 13.50
N LYS A 64 -9.29 25.73 13.57
CA LYS A 64 -10.02 24.69 12.87
C LYS A 64 -10.05 25.06 11.40
N GLY A 65 -9.36 24.28 10.55
CA GLY A 65 -9.55 24.42 9.11
C GLY A 65 -11.04 24.29 8.78
N SER A 66 -11.51 25.09 7.84
CA SER A 66 -12.88 24.94 7.36
C SER A 66 -13.04 23.58 6.64
N ALA A 67 -14.28 23.09 6.55
CA ALA A 67 -14.56 21.86 5.81
C ALA A 67 -14.07 21.94 4.34
N ASP A 68 -14.15 23.12 3.75
CA ASP A 68 -13.74 23.39 2.38
C ASP A 68 -12.19 23.35 2.24
N GLU A 69 -11.45 23.92 3.20
CA GLU A 69 -9.98 23.86 3.21
C GLU A 69 -9.51 22.40 3.34
N VAL A 70 -10.12 21.61 4.20
CA VAL A 70 -9.84 20.18 4.33
C VAL A 70 -10.17 19.43 3.04
N ALA A 71 -11.27 19.78 2.36
CA ALA A 71 -11.63 19.16 1.10
C ALA A 71 -10.62 19.48 -0.02
N LEU A 72 -10.17 20.73 -0.11
CA LEU A 72 -9.15 21.17 -1.06
C LEU A 72 -7.81 20.46 -0.80
N ALA A 73 -7.36 20.40 0.46
CA ALA A 73 -6.12 19.70 0.83
C ALA A 73 -6.20 18.21 0.47
N ARG A 74 -7.32 17.56 0.76
CA ARG A 74 -7.60 16.16 0.40
C ARG A 74 -7.53 15.93 -1.11
N GLN A 75 -8.14 16.82 -1.89
CA GLN A 75 -8.11 16.74 -3.35
C GLN A 75 -6.69 16.89 -3.89
N TRP A 76 -5.93 17.83 -3.35
CA TRP A 76 -4.52 18.00 -3.71
C TRP A 76 -3.70 16.73 -3.42
N MET A 77 -3.92 16.09 -2.27
CA MET A 77 -3.28 14.82 -1.94
C MET A 77 -3.63 13.72 -2.96
N CYS A 78 -4.89 13.59 -3.35
CA CYS A 78 -5.29 12.63 -4.38
C CYS A 78 -4.67 12.93 -5.75
N GLN A 79 -4.49 14.20 -6.12
CA GLN A 79 -3.88 14.57 -7.39
C GLN A 79 -2.38 14.26 -7.44
N ASN A 80 -1.67 14.41 -6.34
CA ASN A 80 -0.23 14.30 -6.30
C ASN A 80 0.27 12.90 -5.92
N PHE A 81 -0.47 12.16 -5.09
CA PHE A 81 -0.04 10.86 -4.57
C PHE A 81 -0.87 9.72 -5.15
N PHE A 82 -0.18 8.85 -5.91
CA PHE A 82 -0.82 7.71 -6.57
C PHE A 82 -1.39 6.71 -5.57
N ASP A 83 -0.69 6.41 -4.49
CA ASP A 83 -1.17 5.49 -3.44
C ASP A 83 -2.38 6.02 -2.69
N VAL A 84 -2.44 7.34 -2.38
CA VAL A 84 -3.61 7.98 -1.79
C VAL A 84 -4.81 7.91 -2.74
N ARG A 85 -4.59 8.20 -4.02
CA ARG A 85 -5.63 8.16 -5.07
C ARG A 85 -6.15 6.75 -5.30
N THR A 86 -5.28 5.73 -5.17
CA THR A 86 -5.58 4.33 -5.43
C THR A 86 -6.20 3.63 -4.21
N PHE A 87 -5.51 3.64 -3.08
CA PHE A 87 -5.87 2.87 -1.90
C PHE A 87 -6.55 3.67 -0.81
N GLY A 88 -6.44 5.00 -0.90
CA GLY A 88 -6.88 5.90 0.15
C GLY A 88 -5.86 6.07 1.28
N ALA A 89 -6.16 6.99 2.19
CA ALA A 89 -5.33 7.25 3.36
C ALA A 89 -6.11 7.92 4.48
N VAL A 90 -5.66 7.71 5.72
CA VAL A 90 -6.10 8.46 6.90
C VAL A 90 -5.04 9.50 7.20
N MET A 91 -5.33 10.77 6.91
CA MET A 91 -4.40 11.88 7.00
C MET A 91 -4.76 12.86 8.14
N THR A 92 -5.49 12.38 9.12
CA THR A 92 -5.92 13.14 10.31
C THR A 92 -5.14 12.78 11.57
N THR A 93 -4.40 11.67 11.54
CA THR A 93 -3.73 11.11 12.71
C THR A 93 -2.46 11.89 13.02
N PHE A 94 -2.23 12.20 14.31
CA PHE A 94 -1.06 12.91 14.82
C PHE A 94 -0.85 14.34 14.27
N VAL A 95 -1.86 14.93 13.65
CA VAL A 95 -1.79 16.33 13.22
C VAL A 95 -1.99 17.24 14.44
N LYS A 96 -1.00 18.09 14.75
CA LYS A 96 -1.08 19.03 15.87
C LYS A 96 -2.05 20.18 15.58
N SER A 97 -2.20 20.55 14.33
CA SER A 97 -3.12 21.57 13.83
C SER A 97 -4.51 20.98 13.60
N ALA A 98 -5.52 21.82 13.67
CA ALA A 98 -6.88 21.43 13.30
C ALA A 98 -7.08 21.38 11.77
N LEU A 99 -6.22 22.02 10.99
CA LEU A 99 -6.14 21.83 9.55
C LEU A 99 -5.47 20.48 9.26
N ASN A 100 -6.12 19.66 8.48
CA ASN A 100 -5.65 18.33 8.10
C ASN A 100 -6.09 18.00 6.67
N CYS A 101 -5.56 16.92 6.09
CA CYS A 101 -5.92 16.49 4.75
C CYS A 101 -7.11 15.49 4.72
N GLY A 102 -7.78 15.31 5.85
CA GLY A 102 -8.96 14.46 5.96
C GLY A 102 -8.69 12.96 5.83
N GLN A 103 -9.73 12.24 5.44
CA GLN A 103 -9.68 10.81 5.14
C GLN A 103 -10.11 10.58 3.70
N VAL A 104 -9.42 9.69 3.02
CA VAL A 104 -9.72 9.25 1.66
C VAL A 104 -10.01 7.76 1.68
N ARG A 105 -11.18 7.37 1.19
CA ARG A 105 -11.48 5.98 0.87
C ARG A 105 -11.13 5.75 -0.59
N GLY A 106 -10.09 4.97 -0.84
CA GLY A 106 -9.64 4.67 -2.20
C GLY A 106 -10.55 3.66 -2.92
N PRO A 107 -10.55 3.69 -4.25
CA PRO A 107 -11.33 2.77 -5.07
C PRO A 107 -10.83 1.35 -5.04
N VAL A 108 -9.54 1.13 -4.78
CA VAL A 108 -8.91 -0.19 -4.81
C VAL A 108 -8.75 -0.73 -3.41
N GLN A 109 -9.22 -1.96 -3.21
CA GLN A 109 -9.05 -2.70 -1.95
C GLN A 109 -8.56 -4.10 -2.27
N LEU A 110 -7.43 -4.49 -1.69
CA LEU A 110 -6.88 -5.84 -1.79
C LEU A 110 -7.11 -6.57 -0.47
N GLY A 111 -7.57 -7.80 -0.55
CA GLY A 111 -7.67 -8.70 0.59
C GLY A 111 -6.30 -9.22 1.03
N PHE A 112 -6.28 -9.93 2.16
CA PHE A 112 -5.07 -10.65 2.55
C PHE A 112 -4.84 -11.87 1.67
N ALA A 113 -3.59 -12.07 1.27
CA ALA A 113 -3.16 -13.26 0.55
C ALA A 113 -3.37 -14.52 1.41
N ARG A 114 -3.91 -15.56 0.82
CA ARG A 114 -4.11 -16.86 1.46
C ARG A 114 -3.42 -17.95 0.64
N SER A 115 -2.66 -18.80 1.31
CA SER A 115 -2.07 -19.97 0.65
C SER A 115 -3.16 -20.97 0.24
N ILE A 116 -3.00 -21.59 -0.93
CA ILE A 116 -3.92 -22.62 -1.43
C ILE A 116 -3.82 -23.87 -0.56
N ASP A 117 -2.60 -24.32 -0.28
CA ASP A 117 -2.35 -25.44 0.64
C ASP A 117 -1.87 -24.92 2.00
N PRO A 118 -2.01 -25.71 3.08
CA PRO A 118 -1.36 -25.45 4.35
C PRO A 118 0.15 -25.34 4.16
N ILE A 119 0.76 -24.37 4.81
CA ILE A 119 2.20 -24.14 4.77
C ILE A 119 2.83 -24.39 6.13
N VAL A 120 4.05 -24.92 6.11
CA VAL A 120 4.88 -25.09 7.31
C VAL A 120 6.15 -24.26 7.12
N PRO A 121 6.27 -23.12 7.84
CA PRO A 121 7.50 -22.34 7.82
C PRO A 121 8.69 -23.16 8.37
N GLN A 122 9.83 -23.06 7.71
CA GLN A 122 11.09 -23.67 8.16
C GLN A 122 11.97 -22.62 8.82
N GLU A 123 12.49 -22.92 9.99
CA GLU A 123 13.49 -22.10 10.65
C GLU A 123 14.89 -22.45 10.11
N VAL A 124 15.62 -21.41 9.68
CA VAL A 124 16.97 -21.54 9.17
C VAL A 124 17.90 -20.66 10.00
N THR A 125 18.97 -21.23 10.52
CA THR A 125 20.03 -20.51 11.21
C THR A 125 20.97 -19.85 10.20
N ILE A 126 21.26 -18.57 10.41
CA ILE A 126 22.19 -17.79 9.59
C ILE A 126 23.31 -17.31 10.48
N THR A 127 24.55 -17.55 10.07
CA THR A 127 25.74 -17.12 10.78
C THR A 127 26.42 -16.00 10.00
N ARG A 128 26.62 -14.85 10.65
CA ARG A 128 27.48 -13.79 10.16
C ARG A 128 28.88 -14.01 10.71
N VAL A 129 29.85 -14.20 9.85
CA VAL A 129 31.25 -14.46 10.24
C VAL A 129 32.03 -13.20 10.66
N ALA A 130 31.49 -12.01 10.37
CA ALA A 130 32.10 -10.74 10.74
C ALA A 130 31.52 -10.19 12.04
N ILE A 131 32.35 -9.55 12.84
CA ILE A 131 32.01 -8.89 14.10
C ILE A 131 31.88 -7.38 13.84
N THR A 132 31.04 -6.69 14.63
CA THR A 132 30.72 -5.28 14.39
C THR A 132 31.67 -4.33 15.12
N THR A 133 32.10 -4.68 16.35
CA THR A 133 32.95 -3.84 17.19
C THR A 133 34.14 -4.62 17.75
N GLU A 134 35.23 -3.93 18.07
CA GLU A 134 36.42 -4.53 18.72
C GLU A 134 36.05 -5.22 20.04
N LYS A 135 35.21 -4.59 20.82
CA LYS A 135 34.69 -5.15 22.10
C LYS A 135 33.93 -6.46 21.93
N ASP A 136 33.14 -6.57 20.86
CA ASP A 136 32.44 -7.82 20.56
C ASP A 136 33.44 -8.92 20.09
N ALA A 137 34.51 -8.55 19.39
CA ALA A 137 35.51 -9.48 18.90
C ALA A 137 36.26 -10.18 20.04
N GLU A 138 36.39 -9.56 21.21
CA GLU A 138 37.01 -10.18 22.39
C GLU A 138 36.15 -11.32 22.98
N ASN A 139 34.83 -11.28 22.77
CA ASN A 139 33.87 -12.18 23.43
C ASN A 139 33.13 -13.12 22.47
N LYS A 140 33.12 -12.84 21.16
CA LYS A 140 32.36 -13.57 20.15
C LYS A 140 33.19 -13.75 18.88
N ASN A 141 33.10 -14.92 18.29
CA ASN A 141 33.70 -15.16 16.96
C ASN A 141 32.73 -14.96 15.80
N THR A 142 31.44 -15.07 16.06
CA THR A 142 30.36 -14.99 15.06
C THR A 142 29.08 -14.41 15.65
N GLU A 143 28.21 -13.94 14.79
CA GLU A 143 26.84 -13.58 15.16
C GLU A 143 25.86 -14.56 14.52
N ILE A 144 24.90 -15.05 15.31
CA ILE A 144 23.91 -16.02 14.88
C ILE A 144 22.54 -15.36 14.85
N GLY A 145 21.83 -15.49 13.74
CA GLY A 145 20.46 -15.07 13.56
C GLY A 145 19.59 -16.22 13.06
N ARG A 146 18.27 -16.05 13.17
CA ARG A 146 17.29 -17.01 12.65
C ARG A 146 16.43 -16.34 11.60
N LYS A 147 16.10 -17.08 10.55
CA LYS A 147 15.10 -16.69 9.54
C LYS A 147 14.09 -17.79 9.36
N TYR A 148 12.86 -17.39 9.10
CA TYR A 148 11.80 -18.30 8.71
C TYR A 148 11.63 -18.20 7.19
N ILE A 149 11.57 -19.33 6.52
CA ILE A 149 11.34 -19.41 5.08
C ILE A 149 10.14 -20.31 4.79
N ILE A 150 9.50 -20.05 3.68
CA ILE A 150 8.47 -20.92 3.08
C ILE A 150 9.10 -21.51 1.82
N PRO A 151 9.38 -22.83 1.77
CA PRO A 151 10.06 -23.44 0.64
C PRO A 151 9.32 -23.27 -0.69
N TYR A 152 8.00 -23.38 -0.65
CA TYR A 152 7.08 -23.10 -1.76
C TYR A 152 5.67 -22.87 -1.23
N ALA A 153 4.95 -21.93 -1.82
CA ALA A 153 3.51 -21.80 -1.66
C ALA A 153 2.89 -21.03 -2.84
N LEU A 154 1.69 -21.43 -3.22
CA LEU A 154 0.83 -20.64 -4.10
C LEU A 154 -0.17 -19.87 -3.25
N TYR A 155 -0.24 -18.54 -3.47
CA TYR A 155 -1.15 -17.65 -2.76
C TYR A 155 -2.20 -17.10 -3.71
N ARG A 156 -3.42 -16.95 -3.22
CA ARG A 156 -4.49 -16.21 -3.88
C ARG A 156 -4.78 -14.93 -3.13
N VAL A 157 -4.99 -13.86 -3.89
CA VAL A 157 -5.43 -12.55 -3.38
C VAL A 157 -6.65 -12.12 -4.18
N ASP A 158 -7.72 -11.79 -3.49
CA ASP A 158 -8.91 -11.20 -4.11
C ASP A 158 -8.91 -9.69 -3.87
N GLY A 159 -9.31 -8.93 -4.89
CA GLY A 159 -9.32 -7.47 -4.85
C GLY A 159 -10.56 -6.88 -5.50
N TYR A 160 -10.82 -5.61 -5.20
CA TYR A 160 -11.99 -4.86 -5.65
C TYR A 160 -11.58 -3.50 -6.18
N VAL A 161 -12.20 -3.08 -7.27
CA VAL A 161 -12.07 -1.72 -7.82
C VAL A 161 -13.45 -1.10 -7.94
N SER A 162 -13.69 0.00 -7.22
CA SER A 162 -14.96 0.71 -7.21
C SER A 162 -14.94 1.91 -8.15
N ALA A 163 -15.65 1.83 -9.28
CA ALA A 163 -15.78 2.93 -10.22
C ALA A 163 -16.43 4.16 -9.57
N ASN A 164 -17.39 3.97 -8.65
CA ASN A 164 -18.04 5.04 -7.92
C ASN A 164 -17.05 5.83 -7.05
N LEU A 165 -16.22 5.14 -6.25
CA LEU A 165 -15.19 5.81 -5.43
C LEU A 165 -14.13 6.47 -6.31
N ALA A 166 -13.73 5.84 -7.41
CA ALA A 166 -12.77 6.40 -8.37
C ALA A 166 -13.24 7.76 -8.89
N ARG A 167 -14.48 7.83 -9.37
CA ARG A 167 -15.05 9.05 -9.98
C ARG A 167 -15.41 10.12 -8.96
N LYS A 168 -16.04 9.75 -7.84
CA LYS A 168 -16.64 10.73 -6.89
C LYS A 168 -15.68 11.16 -5.79
N VAL A 169 -14.64 10.37 -5.48
CA VAL A 169 -13.80 10.62 -4.31
C VAL A 169 -12.38 10.97 -4.68
N THR A 170 -11.71 10.14 -5.48
CA THR A 170 -10.25 10.24 -5.65
C THR A 170 -9.82 10.77 -7.01
N GLY A 171 -10.67 10.69 -8.02
CA GLY A 171 -10.32 10.99 -9.40
C GLY A 171 -9.40 9.92 -10.04
N PHE A 172 -9.36 8.69 -9.49
CA PHE A 172 -8.64 7.56 -10.07
C PHE A 172 -9.18 7.26 -11.48
N SER A 173 -8.29 7.26 -12.46
CA SER A 173 -8.64 7.16 -13.88
C SER A 173 -8.36 5.78 -14.45
N GLU A 174 -8.75 5.56 -15.70
CA GLU A 174 -8.41 4.35 -16.45
C GLU A 174 -6.90 4.21 -16.64
N ASP A 175 -6.18 5.31 -16.87
CA ASP A 175 -4.71 5.29 -16.95
C ASP A 175 -4.07 4.87 -15.62
N ASP A 176 -4.59 5.38 -14.49
CA ASP A 176 -4.17 4.96 -13.16
C ASP A 176 -4.40 3.44 -12.96
N LEU A 177 -5.51 2.91 -13.47
CA LEU A 177 -5.83 1.48 -13.42
C LEU A 177 -4.83 0.65 -14.25
N GLN A 178 -4.46 1.11 -15.43
CA GLN A 178 -3.45 0.45 -16.26
C GLN A 178 -2.07 0.43 -15.58
N TYR A 179 -1.70 1.53 -14.91
CA TYR A 179 -0.47 1.55 -14.10
C TYR A 179 -0.55 0.60 -12.91
N LEU A 180 -1.71 0.49 -12.27
CA LEU A 180 -1.91 -0.46 -11.18
C LEU A 180 -1.71 -1.91 -11.64
N TRP A 181 -2.30 -2.29 -12.79
CA TRP A 181 -2.11 -3.64 -13.34
C TRP A 181 -0.64 -3.93 -13.65
N LYS A 182 0.06 -3.00 -14.27
CA LYS A 182 1.51 -3.13 -14.52
C LYS A 182 2.31 -3.25 -13.23
N ALA A 183 1.95 -2.46 -12.21
CA ALA A 183 2.61 -2.51 -10.92
C ALA A 183 2.38 -3.86 -10.22
N ILE A 184 1.16 -4.40 -10.23
CA ILE A 184 0.84 -5.71 -9.65
C ILE A 184 1.62 -6.82 -10.36
N ILE A 185 1.60 -6.84 -11.68
CA ILE A 185 2.27 -7.89 -12.48
C ILE A 185 3.77 -7.92 -12.20
N ASN A 186 4.40 -6.77 -12.04
CA ASN A 186 5.86 -6.64 -11.92
C ASN A 186 6.36 -6.40 -10.49
N MET A 187 5.50 -6.39 -9.46
CA MET A 187 5.89 -5.94 -8.12
C MET A 187 7.04 -6.75 -7.51
N PHE A 188 7.16 -8.03 -7.82
CA PHE A 188 8.21 -8.89 -7.28
C PHE A 188 9.52 -8.82 -8.08
N GLU A 189 9.50 -8.33 -9.33
CA GLU A 189 10.71 -8.19 -10.16
C GLU A 189 11.68 -7.13 -9.61
N TYR A 190 11.18 -6.21 -8.79
CA TYR A 190 11.95 -5.13 -8.17
C TYR A 190 12.19 -5.31 -6.67
N ASP A 191 11.72 -6.42 -6.08
CA ASP A 191 11.79 -6.64 -4.63
C ASP A 191 12.33 -8.03 -4.27
N HIS A 192 13.52 -8.34 -4.80
CA HIS A 192 14.20 -9.59 -4.50
C HIS A 192 14.90 -9.58 -3.13
N SER A 193 14.78 -10.67 -2.40
CA SER A 193 15.55 -10.89 -1.17
C SER A 193 15.72 -12.38 -0.90
N ALA A 194 16.75 -12.75 -0.12
CA ALA A 194 16.99 -14.14 0.26
C ALA A 194 15.79 -14.78 0.99
N ALA A 195 15.01 -13.98 1.73
CA ALA A 195 13.82 -14.47 2.45
C ALA A 195 12.59 -14.62 1.53
N ARG A 196 12.50 -13.81 0.48
CA ARG A 196 11.41 -13.87 -0.51
C ARG A 196 11.71 -14.80 -1.68
N GLY A 197 12.98 -15.18 -1.85
CA GLY A 197 13.39 -16.09 -2.91
C GLY A 197 12.91 -15.67 -4.30
N ASN A 198 12.38 -16.60 -5.05
CA ASN A 198 11.85 -16.38 -6.41
C ASN A 198 10.33 -16.24 -6.37
N MET A 199 9.85 -15.07 -5.97
CA MET A 199 8.42 -14.75 -6.01
C MET A 199 8.03 -14.14 -7.37
N ALA A 200 6.85 -14.48 -7.86
CA ALA A 200 6.30 -13.91 -9.08
C ALA A 200 4.77 -13.92 -9.05
N VAL A 201 4.15 -12.95 -9.71
CA VAL A 201 2.72 -13.01 -10.03
C VAL A 201 2.54 -14.05 -11.15
N ARG A 202 1.68 -15.03 -10.96
CA ARG A 202 1.49 -16.13 -11.90
C ARG A 202 0.24 -15.98 -12.75
N GLU A 203 -0.79 -15.36 -12.20
CA GLU A 203 -2.02 -15.01 -12.91
C GLU A 203 -2.61 -13.72 -12.35
N LEU A 204 -3.25 -12.96 -13.23
CA LEU A 204 -4.10 -11.82 -12.88
C LEU A 204 -5.38 -11.93 -13.72
N ASN A 205 -6.48 -12.32 -13.07
CA ASN A 205 -7.80 -12.40 -13.68
C ASN A 205 -8.62 -11.18 -13.25
N VAL A 206 -9.14 -10.44 -14.22
CA VAL A 206 -9.91 -9.22 -13.99
C VAL A 206 -11.35 -9.42 -14.48
N PHE A 207 -12.32 -9.27 -13.59
CA PHE A 207 -13.74 -9.23 -13.92
C PHE A 207 -14.19 -7.79 -14.09
N LYS A 208 -14.47 -7.41 -15.33
CA LYS A 208 -14.98 -6.07 -15.67
C LYS A 208 -16.50 -6.12 -15.80
N HIS A 209 -17.18 -5.24 -15.07
CA HIS A 209 -18.62 -5.05 -15.14
C HIS A 209 -18.95 -3.89 -16.09
N ASP A 210 -20.05 -3.98 -16.80
CA ASP A 210 -20.58 -2.90 -17.64
C ASP A 210 -21.24 -1.79 -16.80
N SER A 211 -21.71 -2.13 -15.60
CA SER A 211 -22.33 -1.20 -14.66
C SER A 211 -21.36 -0.73 -13.59
N GLU A 212 -21.45 0.57 -13.24
CA GLU A 212 -20.68 1.18 -12.14
C GLU A 212 -20.97 0.54 -10.77
N LEU A 213 -22.17 0.03 -10.57
CA LEU A 213 -22.60 -0.67 -9.35
C LEU A 213 -22.29 -2.17 -9.37
N GLY A 214 -21.82 -2.68 -10.51
CA GLY A 214 -21.59 -4.10 -10.75
C GLY A 214 -22.82 -4.83 -11.25
N ASN A 215 -22.60 -5.91 -12.03
CA ASN A 215 -23.63 -6.74 -12.62
C ASN A 215 -23.79 -8.08 -11.87
N ALA A 216 -22.88 -8.38 -10.95
CA ALA A 216 -22.92 -9.60 -10.13
C ALA A 216 -22.21 -9.39 -8.78
N PRO A 217 -22.60 -10.14 -7.74
CA PRO A 217 -21.86 -10.20 -6.49
C PRO A 217 -20.43 -10.74 -6.69
N ALA A 218 -19.44 -10.08 -6.13
CA ALA A 218 -18.04 -10.43 -6.33
C ALA A 218 -17.70 -11.87 -5.91
N TYR A 219 -18.28 -12.37 -4.82
CA TYR A 219 -18.02 -13.75 -4.37
C TYR A 219 -18.39 -14.80 -5.44
N LYS A 220 -19.49 -14.59 -6.21
CA LYS A 220 -19.88 -15.48 -7.29
C LYS A 220 -18.85 -15.53 -8.41
N LEU A 221 -18.23 -14.39 -8.71
CA LEU A 221 -17.17 -14.29 -9.70
C LEU A 221 -15.88 -14.94 -9.19
N PHE A 222 -15.54 -14.73 -7.94
CA PHE A 222 -14.37 -15.37 -7.34
C PHE A 222 -14.50 -16.89 -7.25
N ASP A 223 -15.73 -17.39 -7.04
CA ASP A 223 -16.03 -18.83 -7.04
C ASP A 223 -15.94 -19.48 -8.43
N THR A 224 -15.87 -18.71 -9.52
CA THR A 224 -15.62 -19.26 -10.86
C THR A 224 -14.17 -19.67 -11.08
N ILE A 225 -13.24 -19.16 -10.26
CA ILE A 225 -11.81 -19.48 -10.35
C ILE A 225 -11.51 -20.65 -9.42
N HIS A 226 -11.22 -21.79 -10.01
CA HIS A 226 -10.86 -23.02 -9.30
C HIS A 226 -9.34 -23.21 -9.33
N VAL A 227 -8.76 -23.43 -8.17
CA VAL A 227 -7.33 -23.73 -8.01
C VAL A 227 -7.23 -25.04 -7.25
N GLN A 228 -6.71 -26.08 -7.89
CA GLN A 228 -6.58 -27.42 -7.30
C GLN A 228 -5.17 -27.94 -7.51
N LYS A 229 -4.64 -28.58 -6.47
CA LYS A 229 -3.41 -29.34 -6.60
C LYS A 229 -3.67 -30.58 -7.46
N LYS A 230 -2.77 -30.88 -8.41
CA LYS A 230 -2.85 -32.04 -9.29
C LYS A 230 -2.81 -33.35 -8.51
N ASP A 231 -3.49 -34.35 -9.02
CA ASP A 231 -3.50 -35.69 -8.44
C ASP A 231 -2.06 -36.25 -8.38
N GLY A 232 -1.74 -36.89 -7.26
CA GLY A 232 -0.44 -37.49 -7.02
C GLY A 232 0.63 -36.48 -6.50
N VAL A 233 0.39 -35.17 -6.50
CA VAL A 233 1.30 -34.19 -5.94
C VAL A 233 1.08 -34.09 -4.42
N ILE A 234 2.01 -34.63 -3.65
CA ILE A 234 1.96 -34.59 -2.18
C ILE A 234 2.41 -33.22 -1.67
N ALA A 235 3.56 -32.73 -2.15
CA ALA A 235 4.16 -31.45 -1.74
C ALA A 235 4.50 -30.64 -3.00
N PRO A 236 3.70 -29.65 -3.36
CA PRO A 236 3.95 -28.85 -4.55
C PRO A 236 5.25 -28.02 -4.41
N ARG A 237 5.94 -27.86 -5.52
CA ARG A 237 7.20 -27.09 -5.64
C ARG A 237 7.20 -26.16 -6.84
N ASN A 238 6.21 -26.28 -7.72
CA ASN A 238 6.09 -25.50 -8.93
C ASN A 238 4.64 -25.03 -9.12
N TYR A 239 4.49 -23.95 -9.88
CA TYR A 239 3.16 -23.50 -10.31
C TYR A 239 2.42 -24.55 -11.14
N THR A 240 3.15 -25.31 -11.94
CA THR A 240 2.61 -26.39 -12.78
C THR A 240 2.10 -27.60 -11.99
N ASP A 241 2.30 -27.66 -10.68
CA ASP A 241 1.74 -28.68 -9.81
C ASP A 241 0.26 -28.42 -9.48
N TYR A 242 -0.29 -27.29 -9.96
CA TYR A 242 -1.69 -26.92 -9.81
C TYR A 242 -2.41 -26.87 -11.15
N ASP A 243 -3.70 -27.18 -11.11
CA ASP A 243 -4.65 -26.90 -12.17
C ASP A 243 -5.46 -25.66 -11.79
N ILE A 244 -5.41 -24.65 -12.65
CA ILE A 244 -6.12 -23.40 -12.46
C ILE A 244 -7.07 -23.22 -13.63
N THR A 245 -8.36 -23.16 -13.33
CA THR A 245 -9.42 -23.05 -14.34
C THR A 245 -10.39 -21.94 -13.98
N VAL A 246 -10.94 -21.29 -15.00
CA VAL A 246 -12.04 -20.34 -14.88
C VAL A 246 -13.29 -20.98 -15.49
N ASP A 247 -14.33 -21.12 -14.71
CA ASP A 247 -15.62 -21.61 -15.19
C ASP A 247 -16.40 -20.47 -15.86
N GLU A 248 -16.12 -20.26 -17.14
CA GLU A 248 -16.73 -19.19 -17.93
C GLU A 248 -18.26 -19.32 -18.02
N SER A 249 -18.81 -20.54 -17.91
CA SER A 249 -20.26 -20.77 -17.98
C SER A 249 -21.04 -20.14 -16.82
N LYS A 250 -20.35 -19.85 -15.71
CA LYS A 250 -20.91 -19.21 -14.51
C LYS A 250 -20.72 -17.70 -14.49
N ILE A 251 -20.02 -17.13 -15.47
CA ILE A 251 -19.84 -15.67 -15.58
C ILE A 251 -21.14 -15.09 -16.13
N PRO A 252 -21.80 -14.15 -15.40
CA PRO A 252 -23.05 -13.57 -15.87
C PRO A 252 -22.86 -12.70 -17.11
N GLU A 253 -23.94 -12.52 -17.85
CA GLU A 253 -24.01 -11.53 -18.92
C GLU A 253 -23.64 -10.13 -18.37
N HIS A 254 -22.96 -9.30 -19.16
CA HIS A 254 -22.43 -7.98 -18.77
C HIS A 254 -21.25 -8.01 -17.77
N VAL A 255 -20.61 -9.16 -17.60
CA VAL A 255 -19.33 -9.29 -16.92
C VAL A 255 -18.34 -9.95 -17.86
N THR A 256 -17.20 -9.33 -18.07
CA THR A 256 -16.11 -9.88 -18.89
C THR A 256 -14.95 -10.29 -17.99
N CYS A 257 -14.50 -11.54 -18.11
CA CYS A 257 -13.27 -12.00 -17.48
C CYS A 257 -12.11 -11.84 -18.45
N THR A 258 -11.05 -11.16 -18.03
CA THR A 258 -9.81 -11.02 -18.80
C THR A 258 -8.65 -11.56 -17.99
N ARG A 259 -7.92 -12.53 -18.53
CA ARG A 259 -6.65 -12.99 -17.99
C ARG A 259 -5.54 -12.09 -18.56
N MET A 260 -4.86 -11.37 -17.69
CA MET A 260 -3.84 -10.37 -18.07
C MET A 260 -2.43 -10.96 -18.13
N ILE A 261 -2.22 -12.12 -17.44
CA ILE A 261 -0.95 -12.85 -17.42
C ILE A 261 -1.24 -14.35 -17.23
#